data_b13444761dac68f956103f8095d38b2a
#
_entry.id   b13444761dac68f956103f8095d38b2a
#
_cell.length_a   1.000
_cell.length_b   1.000
_cell.length_c   1.000
_cell.angle_alpha   90.00
_cell.angle_beta   90.00
_cell.angle_gamma   90.00
#
_symmetry.space_group_name_H-M   'P 1'
#
loop_
_entity.id
_entity.type
_entity.pdbx_description
1 polymer ?
#
loop_
_entity_poly.entity_id
_entity_poly.type
_entity_poly.pdbx_seq_one_letter_code
_entity_poly.pdbx_strand_id
1 'polypeptide(L)'
;SEFKKVVYSRVIKQPLNQQNRPQYFDRLIHAYPNAFVYYFEDENLGSWIGATPEILLRRIENHCFVMSLAGTKKINEDRDWTEKERIEQELVTEFIREGINTLNPGNIEIDGPYNHAAGPVEHLRTDISFYLDPSRESELISSLHPTARQY
;
A
#
# COMPACT_ATOMS: atom_id res chain seq x y z
N SER A 1 -25.87 -1.95 -9.31
CA SER A 1 -24.71 -1.18 -8.81
C SER A 1 -23.58 -1.27 -9.83
N GLU A 2 -23.05 -0.14 -10.23
CA GLU A 2 -21.95 -0.05 -11.17
C GLU A 2 -20.63 -0.18 -10.41
N PHE A 3 -19.70 -1.04 -10.90
CA PHE A 3 -18.39 -1.18 -10.28
C PHE A 3 -17.55 0.07 -10.53
N LYS A 4 -17.05 0.69 -9.48
CA LYS A 4 -16.17 1.86 -9.58
C LYS A 4 -14.71 1.50 -9.86
N LYS A 5 -14.26 0.32 -9.40
CA LYS A 5 -12.90 -0.18 -9.56
C LYS A 5 -12.88 -1.70 -9.62
N VAL A 6 -12.06 -2.29 -10.49
CA VAL A 6 -11.77 -3.73 -10.55
C VAL A 6 -10.28 -3.95 -10.52
N VAL A 7 -9.80 -4.77 -9.58
CA VAL A 7 -8.39 -5.17 -9.49
C VAL A 7 -8.25 -6.57 -10.09
N TYR A 8 -7.43 -6.69 -11.12
CA TYR A 8 -7.13 -7.95 -11.77
C TYR A 8 -5.75 -8.46 -11.35
N SER A 9 -5.65 -9.76 -11.04
CA SER A 9 -4.37 -10.41 -10.77
C SER A 9 -4.24 -11.72 -11.53
N ARG A 10 -2.99 -12.12 -11.81
CA ARG A 10 -2.67 -13.41 -12.42
C ARG A 10 -1.48 -14.04 -11.73
N VAL A 11 -1.43 -15.37 -11.71
CA VAL A 11 -0.27 -16.13 -11.25
C VAL A 11 0.60 -16.51 -12.45
N ILE A 12 1.89 -16.16 -12.40
CA ILE A 12 2.90 -16.59 -13.37
C ILE A 12 3.80 -17.60 -12.67
N LYS A 13 3.83 -18.84 -13.18
CA LYS A 13 4.70 -19.90 -12.64
C LYS A 13 6.02 -19.92 -13.40
N GLN A 14 7.12 -19.84 -12.68
CA GLN A 14 8.47 -19.93 -13.23
C GLN A 14 9.32 -20.89 -12.38
N PRO A 15 10.24 -21.66 -12.99
CA PRO A 15 11.20 -22.47 -12.25
C PRO A 15 12.05 -21.56 -11.34
N LEU A 16 12.15 -21.90 -10.06
CA LEU A 16 12.97 -21.18 -9.10
C LEU A 16 14.03 -22.10 -8.52
N ASN A 17 15.30 -21.69 -8.56
CA ASN A 17 16.36 -22.39 -7.85
C ASN A 17 16.27 -22.03 -6.34
N GLN A 18 15.81 -22.99 -5.54
CA GLN A 18 15.62 -22.81 -4.11
C GLN A 18 16.92 -22.50 -3.35
N GLN A 19 18.07 -22.92 -3.86
CA GLN A 19 19.37 -22.63 -3.25
C GLN A 19 19.76 -21.14 -3.29
N ASN A 20 19.08 -20.38 -4.14
CA ASN A 20 19.35 -18.95 -4.32
C ASN A 20 18.39 -18.03 -3.52
N ARG A 21 17.58 -18.57 -2.60
CA ARG A 21 16.61 -17.77 -1.81
C ARG A 21 17.24 -16.57 -1.09
N PRO A 22 18.38 -16.71 -0.36
CA PRO A 22 19.03 -15.56 0.27
C PRO A 22 19.40 -14.46 -0.73
N GLN A 23 19.90 -14.85 -1.91
CA GLN A 23 20.29 -13.92 -2.96
C GLN A 23 19.10 -13.14 -3.54
N TYR A 24 17.91 -13.73 -3.58
CA TYR A 24 16.69 -13.00 -4.02
C TYR A 24 16.29 -11.95 -2.98
N PHE A 25 16.38 -12.27 -1.70
CA PHE A 25 16.13 -11.33 -0.62
C PHE A 25 17.11 -10.15 -0.65
N ASP A 26 18.40 -10.43 -0.75
CA ASP A 26 19.44 -9.41 -0.87
C ASP A 26 19.23 -8.49 -2.09
N ARG A 27 18.86 -9.06 -3.23
CA ARG A 27 18.53 -8.27 -4.42
C ARG A 27 17.35 -7.35 -4.21
N LEU A 28 16.31 -7.79 -3.50
CA LEU A 28 15.15 -6.94 -3.20
C LEU A 28 15.52 -5.80 -2.27
N ILE A 29 16.33 -6.04 -1.22
CA ILE A 29 16.82 -4.98 -0.33
C ILE A 29 17.57 -3.91 -1.12
N HIS A 30 18.46 -4.32 -2.02
CA HIS A 30 19.23 -3.38 -2.82
C HIS A 30 18.39 -2.65 -3.88
N ALA A 31 17.43 -3.33 -4.48
CA ALA A 31 16.55 -2.75 -5.50
C ALA A 31 15.51 -1.77 -4.92
N TYR A 32 15.08 -2.01 -3.67
CA TYR A 32 13.99 -1.27 -3.02
C TYR A 32 14.40 -0.80 -1.61
N PRO A 33 15.39 0.11 -1.49
CA PRO A 33 15.95 0.51 -0.19
C PRO A 33 14.95 1.22 0.74
N ASN A 34 13.86 1.74 0.20
CA ASN A 34 12.82 2.44 0.94
C ASN A 34 11.53 1.61 1.14
N ALA A 35 11.56 0.32 0.75
CA ALA A 35 10.42 -0.58 0.90
C ALA A 35 10.58 -1.48 2.14
N PHE A 36 9.47 -1.98 2.64
CA PHE A 36 9.49 -3.10 3.57
C PHE A 36 9.74 -4.39 2.79
N VAL A 37 10.96 -4.92 2.91
CA VAL A 37 11.36 -6.19 2.27
C VAL A 37 11.19 -7.30 3.28
N TYR A 38 10.49 -8.36 2.88
CA TYR A 38 10.21 -9.49 3.75
C TYR A 38 10.50 -10.83 3.08
N TYR A 39 10.84 -11.80 3.90
CA TYR A 39 10.87 -13.22 3.60
C TYR A 39 10.31 -13.97 4.80
N PHE A 40 9.34 -14.84 4.57
CA PHE A 40 8.85 -15.75 5.60
C PHE A 40 8.55 -17.12 5.03
N GLU A 41 8.57 -18.11 5.91
CA GLU A 41 8.16 -19.50 5.63
C GLU A 41 7.09 -19.91 6.64
N ASP A 42 6.07 -20.55 6.13
CA ASP A 42 4.97 -21.12 6.91
C ASP A 42 4.58 -22.48 6.35
N GLU A 43 4.26 -23.43 7.20
CA GLU A 43 3.95 -24.81 6.79
C GLU A 43 2.69 -24.90 5.91
N ASN A 44 1.72 -24.01 6.11
CA ASN A 44 0.47 -23.99 5.37
C ASN A 44 0.49 -23.02 4.18
N LEU A 45 1.17 -21.88 4.32
CA LEU A 45 1.20 -20.82 3.32
C LEU A 45 2.40 -20.92 2.38
N GLY A 46 3.39 -21.76 2.71
CA GLY A 46 4.64 -21.89 1.95
C GLY A 46 5.61 -20.73 2.21
N SER A 47 6.54 -20.54 1.25
CA SER A 47 7.57 -19.51 1.36
C SER A 47 7.17 -18.29 0.53
N TRP A 48 7.29 -17.13 1.11
CA TRP A 48 6.95 -15.84 0.48
C TRP A 48 8.10 -14.86 0.60
N ILE A 49 8.31 -14.10 -0.46
CA ILE A 49 9.28 -13.00 -0.52
C ILE A 49 8.64 -11.83 -1.24
N GLY A 50 8.85 -10.63 -0.74
CA GLY A 50 8.31 -9.44 -1.36
C GLY A 50 8.95 -8.17 -0.87
N ALA A 51 8.61 -7.09 -1.57
CA ALA A 51 8.94 -5.73 -1.21
C ALA A 51 7.70 -4.86 -1.41
N THR A 52 7.29 -4.10 -0.41
CA THR A 52 6.18 -3.17 -0.51
C THR A 52 6.59 -1.78 -0.05
N PRO A 53 6.34 -0.74 -0.86
CA PRO A 53 6.53 0.65 -0.46
C PRO A 53 5.38 1.17 0.41
N GLU A 54 4.26 0.45 0.44
CA GLU A 54 3.02 0.88 1.06
C GLU A 54 2.96 0.48 2.54
N ILE A 55 2.56 1.43 3.38
CA ILE A 55 2.34 1.25 4.81
C ILE A 55 0.83 1.21 5.04
N LEU A 56 0.32 0.07 5.50
CA LEU A 56 -1.09 -0.07 5.88
C LEU A 56 -1.41 0.81 7.08
N LEU A 57 -0.57 0.73 8.12
CA LEU A 57 -0.72 1.51 9.35
C LEU A 57 0.64 1.63 10.05
N ARG A 58 0.99 2.84 10.44
CA ARG A 58 2.05 3.10 11.41
C ARG A 58 1.43 3.86 12.58
N ARG A 59 1.71 3.44 13.79
CA ARG A 59 1.24 4.09 15.01
C ARG A 59 2.39 4.42 15.95
N ILE A 60 2.33 5.61 16.52
CA ILE A 60 3.20 6.07 17.60
C ILE A 60 2.27 6.59 18.68
N GLU A 61 2.17 5.85 19.79
CA GLU A 61 1.20 6.12 20.86
C GLU A 61 -0.24 6.12 20.31
N ASN A 62 -0.93 7.26 20.36
CA ASN A 62 -2.27 7.46 19.81
C ASN A 62 -2.29 8.12 18.41
N HIS A 63 -1.13 8.47 17.87
CA HIS A 63 -1.00 9.08 16.54
C HIS A 63 -0.82 8.00 15.47
N CYS A 64 -1.76 7.95 14.55
CA CYS A 64 -1.83 6.99 13.45
C CYS A 64 -1.45 7.64 12.13
N PHE A 65 -0.77 6.88 11.28
CA PHE A 65 -0.35 7.26 9.94
C PHE A 65 -0.74 6.15 8.96
N VAL A 66 -1.42 6.52 7.91
CA VAL A 66 -1.86 5.65 6.82
C VAL A 66 -1.50 6.35 5.52
N MET A 67 -1.26 5.59 4.46
CA MET A 67 -1.09 6.17 3.14
C MET A 67 -2.01 5.52 2.12
N SER A 68 -2.42 6.28 1.12
CA SER A 68 -2.96 5.76 -0.12
C SER A 68 -1.91 5.86 -1.22
N LEU A 69 -1.73 4.78 -1.97
CA LEU A 69 -0.77 4.68 -3.05
C LEU A 69 -1.45 4.07 -4.28
N ALA A 70 -1.59 4.83 -5.35
CA ALA A 70 -2.18 4.34 -6.59
C ALA A 70 -1.60 5.07 -7.81
N GLY A 71 -1.89 4.52 -9.01
CA GLY A 71 -1.20 4.94 -10.22
C GLY A 71 0.26 4.47 -10.21
N THR A 72 0.79 4.16 -11.38
CA THR A 72 2.20 3.75 -11.53
C THR A 72 2.72 4.19 -12.88
N LYS A 73 3.86 4.87 -12.89
CA LYS A 73 4.65 5.12 -14.10
C LYS A 73 6.13 4.89 -13.81
N LYS A 74 6.94 4.79 -14.87
CA LYS A 74 8.39 4.70 -14.69
C LYS A 74 8.93 6.02 -14.16
N ILE A 75 9.92 5.94 -13.28
CA ILE A 75 10.62 7.14 -12.82
C ILE A 75 11.23 7.85 -14.03
N ASN A 76 11.12 9.18 -14.08
CA ASN A 76 11.54 10.01 -15.22
C ASN A 76 10.78 9.74 -16.54
N GLU A 77 9.63 9.10 -16.51
CA GLU A 77 8.75 9.05 -17.67
C GLU A 77 8.17 10.45 -17.90
N ASP A 78 8.49 11.02 -19.08
CA ASP A 78 8.08 12.38 -19.45
C ASP A 78 6.61 12.39 -19.88
N ARG A 79 5.73 12.21 -18.92
CA ARG A 79 4.27 12.35 -19.07
C ARG A 79 3.63 12.75 -17.75
N ASP A 80 2.55 13.48 -17.86
CA ASP A 80 1.66 13.73 -16.73
C ASP A 80 0.88 12.49 -16.32
N TRP A 81 0.34 12.51 -15.11
CA TRP A 81 -0.64 11.54 -14.66
C TRP A 81 -1.93 11.66 -15.45
N THR A 82 -2.42 10.54 -15.96
CA THR A 82 -3.71 10.49 -16.64
C THR A 82 -4.86 10.75 -15.67
N GLU A 83 -6.00 11.19 -16.20
CA GLU A 83 -7.22 11.35 -15.40
C GLU A 83 -7.62 10.04 -14.72
N LYS A 84 -7.49 8.90 -15.41
CA LYS A 84 -7.74 7.58 -14.84
C LYS A 84 -6.89 7.30 -13.60
N GLU A 85 -5.59 7.60 -13.64
CA GLU A 85 -4.67 7.37 -12.52
C GLU A 85 -5.00 8.29 -11.34
N ARG A 86 -5.40 9.52 -11.61
CA ARG A 86 -5.85 10.48 -10.56
C ARG A 86 -7.14 10.01 -9.90
N ILE A 87 -8.13 9.57 -10.68
CA ILE A 87 -9.39 9.02 -10.16
C ILE A 87 -9.11 7.75 -9.34
N GLU A 88 -8.22 6.89 -9.80
CA GLU A 88 -7.83 5.68 -9.07
C GLU A 88 -7.23 6.04 -7.70
N GLN A 89 -6.36 7.04 -7.64
CA GLN A 89 -5.78 7.53 -6.39
C GLN A 89 -6.83 8.14 -5.45
N GLU A 90 -7.74 8.94 -5.99
CA GLU A 90 -8.82 9.55 -5.23
C GLU A 90 -9.74 8.50 -4.61
N LEU A 91 -10.13 7.47 -5.36
CA LEU A 91 -10.96 6.37 -4.86
C LEU A 91 -10.32 5.63 -3.68
N VAL A 92 -9.00 5.40 -3.73
CA VAL A 92 -8.28 4.74 -2.62
C VAL A 92 -8.22 5.65 -1.41
N THR A 93 -7.90 6.93 -1.61
CA THR A 93 -7.86 7.93 -0.52
C THR A 93 -9.22 8.07 0.16
N GLU A 94 -10.29 8.14 -0.63
CA GLU A 94 -11.66 8.27 -0.12
C GLU A 94 -12.07 7.04 0.67
N PHE A 95 -11.81 5.83 0.17
CA PHE A 95 -12.06 4.59 0.89
C PHE A 95 -11.38 4.56 2.27
N ILE A 96 -10.10 4.93 2.32
CA ILE A 96 -9.35 5.00 3.58
C ILE A 96 -9.96 6.04 4.51
N ARG A 97 -10.27 7.23 4.00
CA ARG A 97 -10.89 8.31 4.76
C ARG A 97 -12.25 7.91 5.34
N GLU A 98 -13.10 7.27 4.54
CA GLU A 98 -14.38 6.76 5.00
C GLU A 98 -14.20 5.72 6.11
N GLY A 99 -13.29 4.76 5.95
CA GLY A 99 -12.99 3.76 6.97
C GLY A 99 -12.53 4.38 8.29
N ILE A 100 -11.61 5.36 8.23
CA ILE A 100 -11.14 6.08 9.41
C ILE A 100 -12.27 6.86 10.09
N ASN A 101 -13.12 7.54 9.32
CA ASN A 101 -14.22 8.36 9.84
C ASN A 101 -15.25 7.53 10.65
N THR A 102 -15.46 6.25 10.33
CA THR A 102 -16.35 5.37 11.11
C THR A 102 -15.91 5.22 12.56
N LEU A 103 -14.64 5.50 12.84
CA LEU A 103 -14.04 5.37 14.17
C LEU A 103 -14.06 6.68 14.98
N ASN A 104 -14.63 7.75 14.45
CA ASN A 104 -14.65 9.08 15.08
C ASN A 104 -13.25 9.48 15.61
N PRO A 105 -12.23 9.53 14.74
CA PRO A 105 -10.87 9.86 15.16
C PRO A 105 -10.76 11.32 15.57
N GLY A 106 -9.71 11.64 16.34
CA GLY A 106 -9.27 13.03 16.51
C GLY A 106 -8.64 13.54 15.20
N ASN A 107 -8.52 14.83 15.08
CA ASN A 107 -7.94 15.60 13.99
C ASN A 107 -7.33 14.80 12.83
N ILE A 108 -8.00 14.81 11.67
CA ILE A 108 -7.50 14.16 10.46
C ILE A 108 -6.78 15.20 9.61
N GLU A 109 -5.54 14.91 9.27
CA GLU A 109 -4.72 15.69 8.33
C GLU A 109 -4.46 14.86 7.08
N ILE A 110 -4.62 15.48 5.91
CA ILE A 110 -4.44 14.84 4.60
C ILE A 110 -3.44 15.68 3.81
N ASP A 111 -2.36 15.06 3.36
CA ASP A 111 -1.33 15.68 2.55
C ASP A 111 -1.13 14.90 1.24
N GLY A 112 -1.34 15.56 0.11
CA GLY A 112 -1.23 14.96 -1.22
C GLY A 112 -2.43 15.24 -2.12
N PRO A 113 -2.51 14.58 -3.32
CA PRO A 113 -1.54 13.61 -3.82
C PRO A 113 -0.24 14.25 -4.34
N TYR A 114 0.86 13.56 -4.16
CA TYR A 114 2.19 13.93 -4.68
C TYR A 114 2.93 12.72 -5.27
N ASN A 115 3.98 12.98 -6.06
CA ASN A 115 4.80 11.92 -6.66
C ASN A 115 5.69 11.27 -5.60
N HIS A 116 5.64 9.95 -5.53
CA HIS A 116 6.44 9.15 -4.61
C HIS A 116 7.26 8.10 -5.36
N ALA A 117 8.58 8.21 -5.32
CA ALA A 117 9.48 7.26 -5.97
C ALA A 117 9.60 5.96 -5.16
N ALA A 118 9.45 4.83 -5.84
CA ALA A 118 9.58 3.48 -5.28
C ALA A 118 10.42 2.61 -6.22
N GLY A 119 11.73 2.59 -6.03
CA GLY A 119 12.66 1.91 -6.92
C GLY A 119 12.62 2.50 -8.33
N PRO A 120 12.35 1.70 -9.38
CA PRO A 120 12.33 2.16 -10.78
C PRO A 120 11.02 2.83 -11.21
N VAL A 121 10.06 2.96 -10.31
CA VAL A 121 8.74 3.53 -10.59
C VAL A 121 8.40 4.65 -9.63
N GLU A 122 7.40 5.45 -9.99
CA GLU A 122 6.77 6.42 -9.11
C GLU A 122 5.26 6.22 -9.08
N HIS A 123 4.67 6.60 -7.95
CA HIS A 123 3.25 6.49 -7.67
C HIS A 123 2.67 7.84 -7.24
N LEU A 124 1.37 7.99 -7.34
CA LEU A 124 0.65 9.03 -6.61
C LEU A 124 0.42 8.57 -5.17
N ARG A 125 0.83 9.39 -4.22
CA ARG A 125 0.73 9.14 -2.78
C ARG A 125 -0.02 10.25 -2.08
N THR A 126 -0.88 9.87 -1.15
CA THR A 126 -1.48 10.77 -0.16
C THR A 126 -1.22 10.21 1.23
N ASP A 127 -0.72 11.04 2.12
CA ASP A 127 -0.53 10.71 3.52
C ASP A 127 -1.73 11.18 4.34
N ILE A 128 -2.17 10.35 5.27
CA ILE A 128 -3.28 10.63 6.18
C ILE A 128 -2.79 10.39 7.60
N SER A 129 -2.89 11.38 8.45
CA SER A 129 -2.58 11.24 9.87
C SER A 129 -3.76 11.66 10.73
N PHE A 130 -3.91 11.00 11.89
CA PHE A 130 -5.03 11.23 12.81
C PHE A 130 -4.72 10.65 14.20
N TYR A 131 -5.54 11.01 15.18
CA TYR A 131 -5.44 10.46 16.54
C TYR A 131 -6.55 9.46 16.78
N LEU A 132 -6.18 8.29 17.33
CA LEU A 132 -7.12 7.23 17.68
C LEU A 132 -6.67 6.52 18.97
N ASP A 133 -7.62 6.18 19.82
CA ASP A 133 -7.34 5.39 21.03
C ASP A 133 -6.72 4.04 20.64
N PRO A 134 -5.60 3.65 21.27
CA PRO A 134 -4.92 2.38 20.97
C PRO A 134 -5.81 1.14 21.11
N SER A 135 -6.81 1.16 21.97
CA SER A 135 -7.74 0.05 22.14
C SER A 135 -8.57 -0.26 20.89
N ARG A 136 -8.66 0.69 19.96
CA ARG A 136 -9.41 0.58 18.71
C ARG A 136 -8.57 0.18 17.50
N GLU A 137 -7.32 -0.22 17.70
CA GLU A 137 -6.41 -0.58 16.59
C GLU A 137 -6.95 -1.73 15.73
N SER A 138 -7.54 -2.76 16.35
CA SER A 138 -8.11 -3.90 15.61
C SER A 138 -9.28 -3.49 14.71
N GLU A 139 -10.13 -2.55 15.18
CA GLU A 139 -11.22 -2.00 14.38
C GLU A 139 -10.66 -1.19 13.20
N LEU A 140 -9.62 -0.40 13.44
CA LEU A 140 -8.95 0.37 12.39
C LEU A 140 -8.37 -0.54 11.31
N ILE A 141 -7.59 -1.56 11.70
CA ILE A 141 -7.04 -2.52 10.73
C ILE A 141 -8.16 -3.19 9.93
N SER A 142 -9.26 -3.57 10.58
CA SER A 142 -10.41 -4.18 9.91
C SER A 142 -11.12 -3.23 8.94
N SER A 143 -11.10 -1.92 9.20
CA SER A 143 -11.69 -0.92 8.30
C SER A 143 -10.81 -0.60 7.09
N LEU A 144 -9.49 -0.76 7.23
CA LEU A 144 -8.51 -0.49 6.19
C LEU A 144 -8.20 -1.71 5.31
N HIS A 145 -8.42 -2.93 5.82
CA HIS A 145 -8.09 -4.18 5.14
C HIS A 145 -9.27 -5.17 5.13
N PRO A 146 -9.55 -5.77 3.99
CA PRO A 146 -8.88 -5.60 2.69
C PRO A 146 -9.23 -4.27 2.05
N THR A 147 -8.19 -3.61 1.50
CA THR A 147 -8.36 -2.35 0.80
C THR A 147 -9.36 -2.47 -0.33
N ALA A 148 -10.33 -1.56 -0.35
CA ALA A 148 -11.31 -1.38 -1.42
C ALA A 148 -11.87 -2.71 -1.95
N ARG A 149 -12.56 -3.47 -1.10
CA ARG A 149 -13.46 -4.50 -1.60
C ARG A 149 -14.48 -3.82 -2.47
N GLN A 150 -14.54 -4.27 -3.70
CA GLN A 150 -15.53 -3.83 -4.63
C GLN A 150 -16.82 -4.51 -4.34
N TYR A 151 -17.79 -3.69 -4.19
CA TYR A 151 -19.18 -4.06 -4.07
C TYR A 151 -19.90 -3.74 -5.38
#